data_a90aa514533002ab8f76b237e0bf3cfb
#
_entry.id   a90aa514533002ab8f76b237e0bf3cfb
#
_cell.length_a   1.000
_cell.length_b   1.000
_cell.length_c   1.000
_cell.angle_alpha   90.00
_cell.angle_beta   90.00
_cell.angle_gamma   90.00
#
_symmetry.space_group_name_H-M   'P 1'
#
loop_
_entity.id
_entity.type
_entity.pdbx_description
1 polymer ?
#
loop_
_entity_poly.entity_id
_entity_poly.type
_entity_poly.pdbx_seq_one_letter_code
_entity_poly.pdbx_strand_id
1 'polypeptide(L)'
;MYLEMHRGTFTTKSDLKAANRRLEFKFRTAEMLGVLNGEDHTQEITALYKKFLVNQFHDILPGSHIHPVYEDAMADYAEIETALDALIGTGSKYFNTLNFKRDALTFVPNKKGTSTRKFEKGNWLFPNLPALSGAHLRSTYFNGEWITVSGEKIETPYYSAKLNEDGSFASLYDKELCREWVSGDFNKVKIFADCPGNYDAWDILPNYRDKEIAPEVSMPLSLLEKDGEAASFAATLKTEKSTWTVIVRFFRRSRGIEVEHVVDWNEKHKLAKAEFQCNVLARKALCDASAGFIERDTHKNTSWQQARFEVCQHKWCDLSETGGGIAVINENKYGVGFDQNLISLSLLRSTIRPDVTSDMGHHNFCYLIVPHAGNAVAAQINALSLQYNVPLIRSDAQCSLPSFEPLYLQALKYSEDGSMIVARLSEQNGERGRIKLEQKVRLLNMLEETQQETDVIEYSPFEIITIGFEK
;
A
#
# COMPACT_ATOMS: atom_id res chain seq x y z
N MET A 1 -7.79 -16.49 4.73
CA MET A 1 -6.83 -17.59 4.59
C MET A 1 -5.74 -17.41 5.65
N TYR A 2 -5.23 -18.46 6.22
CA TYR A 2 -4.15 -18.47 7.20
C TYR A 2 -3.23 -19.64 6.86
N LEU A 3 -1.94 -19.37 6.75
CA LEU A 3 -0.91 -20.37 6.45
C LEU A 3 0.00 -20.49 7.66
N GLU A 4 -0.21 -21.53 8.43
CA GLU A 4 0.70 -21.92 9.52
C GLU A 4 2.07 -22.27 8.94
N MET A 5 3.14 -21.99 9.68
CA MET A 5 4.55 -22.20 9.27
C MET A 5 5.01 -21.39 8.04
N HIS A 6 4.23 -20.37 7.62
CA HIS A 6 4.58 -19.48 6.50
C HIS A 6 4.42 -18.01 6.86
N ARG A 7 4.47 -17.66 8.14
CA ARG A 7 4.25 -16.29 8.64
C ARG A 7 5.37 -15.33 8.22
N GLY A 8 6.60 -15.83 8.14
CA GLY A 8 7.77 -15.05 7.73
C GLY A 8 7.74 -14.65 6.25
N THR A 9 7.09 -15.46 5.41
CA THR A 9 7.01 -15.21 3.96
C THR A 9 6.26 -13.92 3.61
N PHE A 10 5.43 -13.38 4.51
CA PHE A 10 4.78 -12.09 4.28
C PHE A 10 5.77 -10.92 4.31
N THR A 11 6.96 -11.09 4.90
CA THR A 11 7.92 -10.00 5.11
C THR A 11 9.27 -10.27 4.42
N THR A 12 9.73 -11.52 4.39
CA THR A 12 11.04 -11.91 3.83
C THR A 12 11.19 -11.44 2.38
N LYS A 13 12.33 -10.87 2.01
CA LYS A 13 12.64 -10.27 0.69
C LYS A 13 11.69 -9.12 0.34
N SER A 14 11.76 -8.08 1.13
CA SER A 14 10.91 -6.89 1.04
C SER A 14 11.01 -6.16 -0.29
N ASP A 15 12.19 -6.07 -0.88
CA ASP A 15 12.46 -5.41 -2.16
C ASP A 15 11.85 -6.16 -3.35
N LEU A 16 11.89 -7.51 -3.33
CA LEU A 16 11.22 -8.34 -4.33
C LEU A 16 9.70 -8.10 -4.30
N LYS A 17 9.11 -8.03 -3.11
CA LYS A 17 7.69 -7.71 -2.92
C LYS A 17 7.33 -6.30 -3.39
N ALA A 18 8.23 -5.34 -3.17
CA ALA A 18 8.07 -3.98 -3.65
C ALA A 18 8.09 -3.90 -5.18
N ALA A 19 9.02 -4.61 -5.82
CA ALA A 19 9.09 -4.70 -7.28
C ALA A 19 7.82 -5.36 -7.85
N ASN A 20 7.38 -6.48 -7.27
CA ASN A 20 6.15 -7.17 -7.66
C ASN A 20 4.95 -6.23 -7.61
N ARG A 21 4.76 -5.49 -6.51
CA ARG A 21 3.64 -4.54 -6.36
C ARG A 21 3.66 -3.44 -7.42
N ARG A 22 4.83 -2.88 -7.74
CA ARG A 22 4.95 -1.88 -8.81
C ARG A 22 4.54 -2.45 -10.16
N LEU A 23 4.96 -3.66 -10.47
CA LEU A 23 4.63 -4.33 -11.73
C LEU A 23 3.15 -4.62 -11.87
N GLU A 24 2.45 -5.06 -10.81
CA GLU A 24 1.00 -5.25 -10.82
C GLU A 24 0.27 -3.99 -11.32
N PHE A 25 0.65 -2.80 -10.82
CA PHE A 25 0.05 -1.55 -11.27
C PHE A 25 0.49 -1.12 -12.67
N LYS A 26 1.74 -1.44 -13.07
CA LYS A 26 2.23 -1.12 -14.42
C LYS A 26 1.55 -1.98 -15.48
N PHE A 27 1.34 -3.28 -15.25
CA PHE A 27 0.55 -4.15 -16.12
C PHE A 27 -0.84 -3.59 -16.33
N ARG A 28 -1.57 -3.33 -15.25
CA ARG A 28 -2.90 -2.72 -15.29
C ARG A 28 -2.91 -1.41 -16.09
N THR A 29 -1.90 -0.58 -15.91
CA THR A 29 -1.79 0.72 -16.59
C THR A 29 -1.49 0.57 -18.07
N ALA A 30 -0.60 -0.35 -18.47
CA ALA A 30 -0.26 -0.61 -19.87
C ALA A 30 -1.46 -1.14 -20.65
N GLU A 31 -2.19 -2.13 -20.09
CA GLU A 31 -3.44 -2.66 -20.70
C GLU A 31 -4.47 -1.54 -20.89
N MET A 32 -4.72 -0.75 -19.85
CA MET A 32 -5.69 0.34 -19.88
C MET A 32 -5.33 1.39 -20.92
N LEU A 33 -4.08 1.84 -20.97
CA LEU A 33 -3.65 2.85 -21.93
C LEU A 33 -3.68 2.32 -23.35
N GLY A 34 -3.34 1.05 -23.57
CA GLY A 34 -3.51 0.41 -24.87
C GLY A 34 -4.94 0.54 -25.39
N VAL A 35 -5.94 0.21 -24.54
CA VAL A 35 -7.35 0.39 -24.90
C VAL A 35 -7.72 1.85 -25.14
N LEU A 36 -7.33 2.76 -24.25
CA LEU A 36 -7.70 4.18 -24.34
C LEU A 36 -7.05 4.90 -25.52
N ASN A 37 -5.90 4.42 -25.98
CA ASN A 37 -5.20 4.94 -27.16
C ASN A 37 -5.58 4.22 -28.47
N GLY A 38 -6.34 3.11 -28.38
CA GLY A 38 -6.65 2.27 -29.54
C GLY A 38 -5.48 1.41 -30.03
N GLU A 39 -4.54 1.10 -29.13
CA GLU A 39 -3.32 0.33 -29.39
C GLU A 39 -3.44 -1.05 -28.73
N ASP A 40 -3.37 -2.11 -29.55
CA ASP A 40 -3.50 -3.48 -29.06
C ASP A 40 -2.11 -4.07 -28.75
N HIS A 41 -1.75 -4.10 -27.49
CA HIS A 41 -0.49 -4.67 -26.98
C HIS A 41 -0.68 -6.03 -26.32
N THR A 42 -1.77 -6.74 -26.62
CA THR A 42 -2.11 -8.01 -25.95
C THR A 42 -1.01 -9.06 -26.05
N GLN A 43 -0.33 -9.17 -27.21
CA GLN A 43 0.73 -10.17 -27.39
C GLN A 43 1.96 -9.86 -26.56
N GLU A 44 2.42 -8.61 -26.58
CA GLU A 44 3.58 -8.15 -25.81
C GLU A 44 3.33 -8.28 -24.31
N ILE A 45 2.16 -7.81 -23.86
CA ILE A 45 1.78 -7.88 -22.43
C ILE A 45 1.64 -9.33 -21.98
N THR A 46 1.05 -10.21 -22.80
CA THR A 46 0.95 -11.64 -22.48
C THR A 46 2.31 -12.30 -22.33
N ALA A 47 3.29 -11.95 -23.17
CA ALA A 47 4.65 -12.47 -23.04
C ALA A 47 5.30 -12.02 -21.70
N LEU A 48 5.11 -10.75 -21.33
CA LEU A 48 5.60 -10.21 -20.06
C LEU A 48 4.87 -10.85 -18.85
N TYR A 49 3.54 -11.08 -18.96
CA TYR A 49 2.79 -11.79 -17.90
C TYR A 49 3.31 -13.22 -17.67
N LYS A 50 3.60 -13.96 -18.73
CA LYS A 50 4.18 -15.31 -18.60
C LYS A 50 5.48 -15.29 -17.79
N LYS A 51 6.35 -14.32 -18.06
CA LYS A 51 7.59 -14.12 -17.32
C LYS A 51 7.33 -13.69 -15.87
N PHE A 52 6.41 -12.76 -15.65
CA PHE A 52 6.00 -12.31 -14.32
C PHE A 52 5.41 -13.44 -13.47
N LEU A 53 4.58 -14.31 -14.07
CA LEU A 53 3.93 -15.43 -13.39
C LEU A 53 4.91 -16.51 -12.92
N VAL A 54 6.06 -16.69 -13.58
CA VAL A 54 7.12 -17.55 -13.09
C VAL A 54 7.59 -17.09 -11.71
N ASN A 55 7.73 -15.78 -11.53
CA ASN A 55 8.17 -15.19 -10.26
C ASN A 55 7.08 -15.18 -9.16
N GLN A 56 5.85 -15.62 -9.47
CA GLN A 56 4.80 -15.88 -8.47
C GLN A 56 4.92 -17.27 -7.84
N PHE A 57 5.92 -18.08 -8.23
CA PHE A 57 6.15 -19.41 -7.66
C PHE A 57 6.28 -19.32 -6.14
N HIS A 58 5.79 -20.37 -5.45
CA HIS A 58 5.57 -20.37 -4.00
C HIS A 58 6.84 -20.21 -3.13
N ASP A 59 8.03 -20.30 -3.71
CA ASP A 59 9.29 -19.99 -3.05
C ASP A 59 9.97 -18.72 -3.58
N ILE A 60 9.59 -18.18 -4.75
CA ILE A 60 10.20 -16.96 -5.31
C ILE A 60 9.58 -15.72 -4.62
N LEU A 61 8.32 -15.39 -4.90
CA LEU A 61 7.66 -14.23 -4.30
C LEU A 61 7.65 -14.26 -2.76
N PRO A 62 7.47 -15.41 -2.08
CA PRO A 62 7.60 -15.50 -0.62
C PRO A 62 8.98 -15.13 -0.07
N GLY A 63 10.03 -15.22 -0.89
CA GLY A 63 11.41 -14.90 -0.48
C GLY A 63 12.16 -16.07 0.17
N SER A 64 11.67 -17.30 -0.01
CA SER A 64 12.26 -18.52 0.56
C SER A 64 13.14 -19.28 -0.42
N HIS A 65 13.77 -18.57 -1.33
CA HIS A 65 14.69 -19.05 -2.37
C HIS A 65 16.16 -18.82 -1.98
N ILE A 66 17.08 -19.45 -2.75
CA ILE A 66 18.52 -19.19 -2.68
C ILE A 66 18.86 -17.87 -3.39
N HIS A 67 20.03 -17.30 -3.08
CA HIS A 67 20.44 -16.00 -3.63
C HIS A 67 20.42 -15.89 -5.16
N PRO A 68 20.90 -16.86 -5.97
CA PRO A 68 20.82 -16.77 -7.42
C PRO A 68 19.41 -16.62 -7.97
N VAL A 69 18.41 -17.25 -7.36
CA VAL A 69 17.00 -17.10 -7.75
C VAL A 69 16.50 -15.68 -7.49
N TYR A 70 16.97 -15.04 -6.43
CA TYR A 70 16.69 -13.63 -6.18
C TYR A 70 17.26 -12.72 -7.29
N GLU A 71 18.51 -12.96 -7.68
CA GLU A 71 19.14 -12.18 -8.75
C GLU A 71 18.39 -12.34 -10.07
N ASP A 72 18.02 -13.57 -10.45
CA ASP A 72 17.25 -13.87 -11.65
C ASP A 72 15.88 -13.20 -11.61
N ALA A 73 15.14 -13.29 -10.50
CA ALA A 73 13.83 -12.68 -10.34
C ALA A 73 13.89 -11.14 -10.43
N MET A 74 14.89 -10.52 -9.83
CA MET A 74 15.07 -9.05 -9.91
C MET A 74 15.48 -8.61 -11.32
N ALA A 75 16.27 -9.39 -12.04
CA ALA A 75 16.60 -9.15 -13.44
C ALA A 75 15.36 -9.24 -14.33
N ASP A 76 14.53 -10.26 -14.15
CA ASP A 76 13.24 -10.43 -14.82
C ASP A 76 12.31 -9.24 -14.57
N TYR A 77 12.19 -8.81 -13.32
CA TYR A 77 11.35 -7.66 -12.95
C TYR A 77 11.85 -6.35 -13.58
N ALA A 78 13.17 -6.14 -13.66
CA ALA A 78 13.74 -4.96 -14.30
C ALA A 78 13.47 -4.95 -15.82
N GLU A 79 13.56 -6.09 -16.48
CA GLU A 79 13.22 -6.24 -17.91
C GLU A 79 11.73 -5.96 -18.17
N ILE A 80 10.84 -6.59 -17.36
CA ILE A 80 9.40 -6.38 -17.43
C ILE A 80 9.07 -4.89 -17.19
N GLU A 81 9.66 -4.27 -16.16
CA GLU A 81 9.44 -2.88 -15.83
C GLU A 81 9.80 -1.95 -16.99
N THR A 82 10.96 -2.18 -17.61
CA THR A 82 11.43 -1.41 -18.77
C THR A 82 10.49 -1.54 -19.98
N ALA A 83 10.03 -2.75 -20.27
CA ALA A 83 9.10 -3.01 -21.37
C ALA A 83 7.73 -2.37 -21.13
N LEU A 84 7.17 -2.49 -19.92
CA LEU A 84 5.91 -1.85 -19.57
C LEU A 84 6.01 -0.33 -19.58
N ASP A 85 7.12 0.27 -19.16
CA ASP A 85 7.34 1.71 -19.24
C ASP A 85 7.36 2.20 -20.68
N ALA A 86 7.88 1.42 -21.61
CA ALA A 86 7.84 1.72 -23.04
C ALA A 86 6.41 1.69 -23.59
N LEU A 87 5.58 0.72 -23.20
CA LEU A 87 4.17 0.62 -23.59
C LEU A 87 3.30 1.73 -22.96
N ILE A 88 3.54 2.06 -21.69
CA ILE A 88 2.84 3.16 -20.99
C ILE A 88 3.17 4.51 -21.65
N GLY A 89 4.40 4.67 -22.11
CA GLY A 89 4.83 5.89 -22.78
C GLY A 89 4.83 7.11 -21.87
N THR A 90 4.56 8.27 -22.46
CA THR A 90 4.51 9.55 -21.72
C THR A 90 3.59 10.53 -22.43
N GLY A 91 3.04 11.48 -21.66
CA GLY A 91 2.18 12.54 -22.17
C GLY A 91 2.44 13.89 -21.50
N SER A 92 1.68 14.89 -21.91
CA SER A 92 1.77 16.26 -21.39
C SER A 92 0.98 16.48 -20.11
N LYS A 93 -0.09 15.70 -19.90
CA LYS A 93 -1.03 15.81 -18.76
C LYS A 93 -0.73 14.76 -17.71
N TYR A 94 -1.07 15.05 -16.44
CA TYR A 94 -1.21 14.01 -15.42
C TYR A 94 -2.54 13.30 -15.60
N PHE A 95 -2.54 11.99 -15.61
CA PHE A 95 -3.72 11.17 -15.88
C PHE A 95 -4.07 10.29 -14.68
N ASN A 96 -5.34 10.31 -14.28
CA ASN A 96 -5.91 9.46 -13.26
C ASN A 96 -6.38 8.14 -13.87
N THR A 97 -5.70 7.04 -13.56
CA THR A 97 -6.07 5.69 -14.04
C THR A 97 -7.12 5.00 -13.17
N LEU A 98 -7.59 5.65 -12.10
CA LEU A 98 -8.68 5.13 -11.27
C LEU A 98 -10.04 5.51 -11.86
N ASN A 99 -11.02 4.63 -11.72
CA ASN A 99 -12.39 4.85 -12.21
C ASN A 99 -13.26 5.66 -11.22
N PHE A 100 -12.64 6.34 -10.30
CA PHE A 100 -13.24 7.30 -9.38
C PHE A 100 -12.34 8.52 -9.25
N LYS A 101 -12.89 9.58 -8.66
CA LYS A 101 -12.17 10.85 -8.49
C LYS A 101 -10.90 10.66 -7.65
N ARG A 102 -9.80 11.23 -8.12
CA ARG A 102 -8.55 11.32 -7.36
C ARG A 102 -8.43 12.71 -6.73
N ASP A 103 -8.59 12.78 -5.43
CA ASP A 103 -8.53 14.01 -4.65
C ASP A 103 -7.65 13.89 -3.40
N ALA A 104 -7.07 12.72 -3.13
CA ALA A 104 -6.07 12.56 -2.09
C ALA A 104 -4.73 13.17 -2.47
N LEU A 105 -3.99 13.60 -1.47
CA LEU A 105 -2.65 14.12 -1.63
C LEU A 105 -1.74 13.07 -2.27
N THR A 106 -1.04 13.46 -3.33
CA THR A 106 -0.19 12.57 -4.11
C THR A 106 1.20 13.19 -4.27
N PHE A 107 2.24 12.43 -4.00
CA PHE A 107 3.61 12.83 -4.30
C PHE A 107 3.91 12.62 -5.79
N VAL A 108 4.48 13.64 -6.43
CA VAL A 108 4.89 13.59 -7.82
C VAL A 108 6.37 13.93 -7.91
N PRO A 109 7.24 12.97 -8.22
CA PRO A 109 8.67 13.20 -8.36
C PRO A 109 8.99 14.09 -9.56
N ASN A 110 10.03 14.91 -9.44
CA ASN A 110 10.48 15.80 -10.53
C ASN A 110 11.24 15.04 -11.63
N LYS A 111 11.70 13.83 -11.38
CA LYS A 111 12.42 12.98 -12.33
C LYS A 111 11.65 11.69 -12.61
N LYS A 112 11.72 11.22 -13.85
CA LYS A 112 11.20 9.91 -14.24
C LYS A 112 11.97 8.80 -13.54
N GLY A 113 11.25 7.83 -12.97
CA GLY A 113 11.74 6.46 -12.85
C GLY A 113 12.18 5.98 -11.48
N THR A 114 12.01 6.72 -10.38
CA THR A 114 12.30 6.19 -9.05
C THR A 114 11.12 6.38 -8.12
N SER A 115 10.76 5.33 -7.38
CA SER A 115 9.62 5.29 -6.46
C SER A 115 10.00 5.65 -5.01
N THR A 116 11.16 6.24 -4.80
CA THR A 116 11.67 6.54 -3.46
C THR A 116 11.50 8.01 -3.14
N ARG A 117 10.82 8.32 -2.04
CA ARG A 117 10.45 9.67 -1.64
C ARG A 117 11.54 10.42 -0.89
N LYS A 118 12.51 9.69 -0.31
CA LYS A 118 13.61 10.31 0.40
C LYS A 118 14.58 10.98 -0.57
N PHE A 119 14.83 12.26 -0.34
CA PHE A 119 15.76 13.09 -1.12
C PHE A 119 15.40 13.26 -2.60
N GLU A 120 14.26 12.76 -3.06
CA GLU A 120 13.73 13.12 -4.36
C GLU A 120 13.12 14.50 -4.30
N LYS A 121 13.57 15.39 -5.16
CA LYS A 121 12.87 16.65 -5.39
C LYS A 121 11.57 16.33 -6.12
N GLY A 122 10.47 16.54 -5.46
CA GLY A 122 9.12 16.34 -5.97
C GLY A 122 8.16 17.36 -5.36
N ASN A 123 6.91 17.26 -5.73
CA ASN A 123 5.85 18.11 -5.22
C ASN A 123 4.71 17.27 -4.67
N TRP A 124 4.17 17.69 -3.54
CA TRP A 124 2.90 17.20 -3.04
C TRP A 124 1.77 17.94 -3.74
N LEU A 125 0.94 17.21 -4.50
CA LEU A 125 -0.15 17.77 -5.27
C LEU A 125 -1.48 17.18 -4.83
N PHE A 126 -2.53 18.02 -4.85
CA PHE A 126 -3.92 17.57 -4.84
C PHE A 126 -4.41 17.53 -6.27
N PRO A 127 -4.46 16.37 -6.91
CA PRO A 127 -4.75 16.29 -8.33
C PRO A 127 -6.15 16.77 -8.67
N ASN A 128 -7.14 16.46 -7.83
CA ASN A 128 -8.56 16.77 -8.05
C ASN A 128 -9.01 16.40 -9.47
N LEU A 129 -8.60 15.21 -9.92
CA LEU A 129 -8.89 14.69 -11.25
C LEU A 129 -10.14 13.80 -11.20
N PRO A 130 -11.11 13.99 -12.12
CA PRO A 130 -12.19 13.03 -12.29
C PRO A 130 -11.68 11.62 -12.61
N ALA A 131 -12.58 10.65 -12.58
CA ALA A 131 -12.32 9.28 -13.01
C ALA A 131 -11.73 9.25 -14.43
N LEU A 132 -10.72 8.41 -14.66
CA LEU A 132 -10.14 8.12 -15.99
C LEU A 132 -9.89 9.37 -16.84
N SER A 133 -9.34 10.43 -16.24
CA SER A 133 -9.15 11.72 -16.91
C SER A 133 -7.78 12.33 -16.66
N GLY A 134 -7.38 13.24 -17.55
CA GLY A 134 -6.10 13.93 -17.51
C GLY A 134 -6.21 15.44 -17.46
N ALA A 135 -5.31 16.09 -16.71
CA ALA A 135 -5.16 17.54 -16.69
C ALA A 135 -3.72 17.99 -16.43
N HIS A 136 -3.43 19.25 -16.77
CA HIS A 136 -2.21 19.91 -16.32
C HIS A 136 -2.37 20.31 -14.85
N LEU A 137 -1.58 19.70 -13.99
CA LEU A 137 -1.56 20.06 -12.58
C LEU A 137 -0.57 21.16 -12.31
N ARG A 138 -0.95 22.08 -11.42
CA ARG A 138 -0.06 23.14 -10.93
C ARG A 138 0.07 22.99 -9.42
N SER A 139 1.27 23.18 -8.89
CA SER A 139 1.45 23.33 -7.46
C SER A 139 0.72 24.59 -7.00
N THR A 140 -0.06 24.49 -5.94
CA THR A 140 -0.65 25.66 -5.28
C THR A 140 0.39 26.20 -4.31
N TYR A 141 0.76 27.45 -4.50
CA TYR A 141 1.68 28.13 -3.57
C TYR A 141 0.88 28.67 -2.38
N PHE A 142 1.30 28.31 -1.18
CA PHE A 142 0.70 28.79 0.07
C PHE A 142 1.78 29.42 0.95
N ASN A 143 1.60 30.70 1.29
CA ASN A 143 2.55 31.49 2.09
C ASN A 143 2.15 31.64 3.55
N GLY A 144 1.01 31.08 3.95
CA GLY A 144 0.52 31.17 5.32
C GLY A 144 1.20 30.18 6.26
N GLU A 145 1.09 30.47 7.55
CA GLU A 145 1.49 29.51 8.58
C GLU A 145 0.36 28.50 8.79
N TRP A 146 0.62 27.20 8.61
CA TRP A 146 -0.37 26.14 8.77
C TRP A 146 0.04 25.10 9.82
N ILE A 147 1.29 25.13 10.23
CA ILE A 147 1.85 24.26 11.26
C ILE A 147 2.70 25.09 12.22
N THR A 148 2.51 24.88 13.50
CA THR A 148 3.30 25.52 14.56
C THR A 148 4.03 24.44 15.35
N VAL A 149 5.31 24.65 15.61
CA VAL A 149 6.16 23.77 16.42
C VAL A 149 6.62 24.55 17.64
N SER A 150 6.27 24.07 18.83
CA SER A 150 6.65 24.66 20.11
C SER A 150 7.18 23.59 21.05
N GLY A 151 8.51 23.47 21.14
CA GLY A 151 9.15 22.35 21.81
C GLY A 151 8.77 21.03 21.15
N GLU A 152 8.23 20.10 21.93
CA GLU A 152 7.77 18.79 21.44
C GLU A 152 6.34 18.82 20.85
N LYS A 153 5.63 19.95 20.96
CA LYS A 153 4.24 20.09 20.51
C LYS A 153 4.19 20.57 19.06
N ILE A 154 3.42 19.86 18.26
CA ILE A 154 3.16 20.13 16.84
C ILE A 154 1.67 20.39 16.67
N GLU A 155 1.33 21.59 16.21
CA GLU A 155 -0.04 21.97 15.90
C GLU A 155 -0.25 22.02 14.38
N THR A 156 -1.19 21.25 13.86
CA THR A 156 -1.62 21.21 12.45
C THR A 156 -3.08 21.60 12.33
N PRO A 157 -3.65 21.75 11.13
CA PRO A 157 -5.10 21.93 10.98
C PRO A 157 -5.95 20.83 11.63
N TYR A 158 -5.45 19.60 11.63
CA TYR A 158 -6.21 18.42 12.09
C TYR A 158 -5.82 17.94 13.48
N TYR A 159 -4.54 18.10 13.86
CA TYR A 159 -3.99 17.47 15.05
C TYR A 159 -3.24 18.45 15.97
N SER A 160 -3.34 18.17 17.27
CA SER A 160 -2.33 18.53 18.24
C SER A 160 -1.52 17.27 18.53
N ALA A 161 -0.27 17.23 18.10
CA ALA A 161 0.58 16.04 18.21
C ALA A 161 1.82 16.32 19.08
N LYS A 162 2.33 15.25 19.70
CA LYS A 162 3.61 15.23 20.39
C LYS A 162 4.39 14.02 19.92
N LEU A 163 5.60 14.24 19.40
CA LEU A 163 6.52 13.19 18.98
C LEU A 163 7.63 13.00 20.01
N ASN A 164 8.06 11.75 20.17
CA ASN A 164 9.23 11.36 20.93
C ASN A 164 10.51 11.56 20.09
N GLU A 165 11.67 11.49 20.74
CA GLU A 165 12.98 11.65 20.10
C GLU A 165 13.26 10.64 18.99
N ASP A 166 12.59 9.48 18.99
CA ASP A 166 12.74 8.40 18.01
C ASP A 166 11.74 8.46 16.84
N GLY A 167 10.89 9.49 16.78
CA GLY A 167 9.85 9.65 15.76
C GLY A 167 8.55 8.91 16.04
N SER A 168 8.43 8.23 17.18
CA SER A 168 7.15 7.69 17.65
C SER A 168 6.27 8.79 18.26
N PHE A 169 4.96 8.51 18.38
CA PHE A 169 4.01 9.48 18.94
C PHE A 169 3.81 9.25 20.45
N ALA A 170 4.00 10.30 21.21
CA ALA A 170 3.55 10.36 22.61
C ALA A 170 2.07 10.76 22.71
N SER A 171 1.56 11.54 21.73
CA SER A 171 0.16 11.96 21.65
C SER A 171 -0.21 12.32 20.22
N LEU A 172 -1.43 12.01 19.82
CA LEU A 172 -2.05 12.42 18.55
C LEU A 172 -3.52 12.75 18.81
N TYR A 173 -3.76 13.97 19.27
CA TYR A 173 -5.11 14.46 19.54
C TYR A 173 -5.75 15.02 18.27
N ASP A 174 -6.88 14.44 17.89
CA ASP A 174 -7.68 14.85 16.74
C ASP A 174 -8.63 15.99 17.11
N LYS A 175 -8.49 17.14 16.46
CA LYS A 175 -9.24 18.34 16.77
C LYS A 175 -10.69 18.30 16.33
N GLU A 176 -10.97 17.59 15.22
CA GLU A 176 -12.33 17.46 14.69
C GLU A 176 -13.13 16.39 15.45
N LEU A 177 -12.51 15.25 15.72
CA LEU A 177 -13.15 14.14 16.44
C LEU A 177 -13.04 14.30 17.96
N CYS A 178 -12.34 15.34 18.44
CA CYS A 178 -12.12 15.61 19.87
C CYS A 178 -11.60 14.37 20.62
N ARG A 179 -10.58 13.67 20.04
CA ARG A 179 -10.16 12.36 20.49
C ARG A 179 -8.63 12.19 20.49
N GLU A 180 -8.09 11.54 21.53
CA GLU A 180 -6.72 11.04 21.54
C GLU A 180 -6.67 9.65 20.90
N TRP A 181 -5.74 9.46 19.97
CA TRP A 181 -5.56 8.19 19.26
C TRP A 181 -4.49 7.29 19.82
N VAL A 182 -3.56 7.82 20.61
CA VAL A 182 -2.43 7.09 21.19
C VAL A 182 -2.81 6.55 22.57
N SER A 183 -2.52 5.28 22.83
CA SER A 183 -2.71 4.67 24.15
C SER A 183 -1.45 3.99 24.69
N GLY A 184 -0.34 4.06 23.94
CA GLY A 184 0.96 3.46 24.30
C GLY A 184 1.97 3.70 23.21
N ASP A 185 2.80 2.71 22.88
CA ASP A 185 3.74 2.79 21.76
C ASP A 185 2.98 3.01 20.45
N PHE A 186 3.22 4.11 19.76
CA PHE A 186 2.52 4.43 18.53
C PHE A 186 3.51 4.94 17.45
N ASN A 187 3.53 4.29 16.30
CA ASN A 187 4.59 4.45 15.29
C ASN A 187 5.98 4.10 15.83
N LYS A 188 6.05 3.17 16.76
CA LYS A 188 7.30 2.77 17.40
C LYS A 188 7.99 1.69 16.60
N VAL A 189 9.22 1.94 16.18
CA VAL A 189 10.07 0.91 15.55
C VAL A 189 10.58 -0.02 16.64
N LYS A 190 10.26 -1.31 16.52
CA LYS A 190 10.73 -2.38 17.41
C LYS A 190 11.48 -3.42 16.62
N ILE A 191 12.56 -3.92 17.18
CA ILE A 191 13.38 -4.97 16.59
C ILE A 191 13.38 -6.16 17.54
N PHE A 192 13.17 -7.34 16.98
CA PHE A 192 13.11 -8.59 17.74
C PHE A 192 14.13 -9.58 17.21
N ALA A 193 14.74 -10.38 18.08
CA ALA A 193 15.49 -11.55 17.65
C ALA A 193 14.51 -12.64 17.20
N ASP A 194 14.69 -13.11 15.96
CA ASP A 194 13.87 -14.15 15.33
C ASP A 194 14.74 -15.22 14.69
N CYS A 195 14.80 -16.38 15.30
CA CYS A 195 15.64 -17.51 14.94
C CYS A 195 14.82 -18.80 14.90
N PRO A 196 13.96 -19.03 13.91
CA PRO A 196 13.06 -20.19 13.88
C PRO A 196 13.74 -21.53 13.60
N GLY A 197 15.03 -21.57 13.40
CA GLY A 197 15.78 -22.83 13.22
C GLY A 197 15.63 -23.39 11.80
N ASN A 198 14.80 -24.42 11.62
CA ASN A 198 14.73 -25.17 10.35
C ASN A 198 14.01 -24.45 9.23
N TYR A 199 13.10 -23.53 9.51
CA TYR A 199 12.25 -22.85 8.52
C TYR A 199 12.49 -21.34 8.54
N ASP A 200 13.75 -20.94 8.49
CA ASP A 200 14.19 -19.58 8.74
C ASP A 200 13.49 -18.54 7.85
N ALA A 201 13.42 -18.75 6.53
CA ALA A 201 12.72 -17.83 5.63
C ALA A 201 11.18 -17.93 5.70
N TRP A 202 10.65 -19.08 6.12
CA TRP A 202 9.22 -19.35 6.06
C TRP A 202 8.45 -18.91 7.28
N ASP A 203 8.98 -19.11 8.49
CA ASP A 203 8.21 -18.90 9.72
C ASP A 203 8.85 -17.88 10.68
N ILE A 204 8.03 -17.38 11.59
CA ILE A 204 8.40 -16.49 12.70
C ILE A 204 8.16 -17.26 14.00
N LEU A 205 9.08 -17.14 14.96
CA LEU A 205 8.90 -17.77 16.28
C LEU A 205 7.68 -17.17 17.02
N PRO A 206 6.79 -18.00 17.59
CA PRO A 206 5.64 -17.50 18.34
C PRO A 206 6.01 -16.57 19.52
N ASN A 207 7.19 -16.80 20.10
CA ASN A 207 7.71 -16.05 21.25
C ASN A 207 8.75 -14.98 20.87
N TYR A 208 8.77 -14.50 19.62
CA TYR A 208 9.73 -13.48 19.18
C TYR A 208 9.66 -12.20 20.04
N ARG A 209 8.48 -11.87 20.57
CA ARG A 209 8.26 -10.68 21.40
C ARG A 209 9.03 -10.71 22.74
N ASP A 210 9.42 -11.89 23.23
CA ASP A 210 10.21 -12.03 24.45
C ASP A 210 11.66 -11.57 24.27
N LYS A 211 12.07 -11.28 23.03
CA LYS A 211 13.45 -10.96 22.66
C LYS A 211 13.56 -9.62 21.92
N GLU A 212 12.91 -8.59 22.48
CA GLU A 212 13.01 -7.24 21.94
C GLU A 212 14.44 -6.68 22.11
N ILE A 213 14.90 -5.99 21.09
CA ILE A 213 16.18 -5.27 21.03
C ILE A 213 15.85 -3.82 20.75
N ALA A 214 15.96 -2.96 21.74
CA ALA A 214 15.69 -1.54 21.58
C ALA A 214 16.80 -0.89 20.73
N PRO A 215 16.48 -0.24 19.59
CA PRO A 215 17.44 0.56 18.87
C PRO A 215 17.80 1.83 19.68
N GLU A 216 19.04 2.29 19.54
CA GLU A 216 19.51 3.53 20.16
C GLU A 216 19.11 4.73 19.29
N VAL A 217 18.68 5.84 19.90
CA VAL A 217 18.47 7.11 19.20
C VAL A 217 19.84 7.78 18.99
N SER A 218 20.32 7.77 17.76
CA SER A 218 21.62 8.36 17.41
C SER A 218 21.51 9.82 16.96
N MET A 219 20.37 10.20 16.36
CA MET A 219 20.00 11.57 16.06
C MET A 219 18.54 11.76 16.50
N PRO A 220 18.29 12.59 17.52
CA PRO A 220 16.94 12.83 18.01
C PRO A 220 16.09 13.57 16.98
N LEU A 221 14.79 13.45 17.11
CA LEU A 221 13.82 14.06 16.22
C LEU A 221 14.06 15.56 16.04
N SER A 222 14.11 16.00 14.81
CA SER A 222 14.22 17.41 14.44
C SER A 222 13.39 17.73 13.20
N LEU A 223 13.02 19.00 13.04
CA LEU A 223 12.38 19.47 11.81
C LEU A 223 13.37 19.34 10.64
N LEU A 224 13.00 18.56 9.63
CA LEU A 224 13.82 18.34 8.44
C LEU A 224 13.53 19.39 7.36
N GLU A 225 12.24 19.58 7.05
CA GLU A 225 11.78 20.55 6.04
C GLU A 225 10.34 20.98 6.33
N LYS A 226 9.99 22.15 5.82
CA LYS A 226 8.61 22.69 5.88
C LYS A 226 8.37 23.54 4.63
N ASP A 227 7.25 23.28 3.98
CA ASP A 227 6.75 24.10 2.86
C ASP A 227 5.28 24.46 3.03
N GLY A 228 4.63 24.93 1.97
CA GLY A 228 3.21 25.30 1.98
C GLY A 228 2.24 24.12 2.10
N GLU A 229 2.67 22.87 1.92
CA GLU A 229 1.81 21.68 1.91
C GLU A 229 2.26 20.60 2.90
N ALA A 230 3.56 20.47 3.16
CA ALA A 230 4.12 19.41 4.01
C ALA A 230 5.10 19.95 5.04
N ALA A 231 5.20 19.27 6.17
CA ALA A 231 6.25 19.45 7.16
C ALA A 231 6.75 18.09 7.60
N SER A 232 8.07 17.88 7.52
CA SER A 232 8.72 16.60 7.77
C SER A 232 9.65 16.73 8.97
N PHE A 233 9.59 15.72 9.85
CA PHE A 233 10.44 15.58 11.03
C PHE A 233 11.22 14.28 10.89
N ALA A 234 12.50 14.29 11.22
CA ALA A 234 13.36 13.12 11.09
C ALA A 234 14.08 12.76 12.38
N ALA A 235 14.15 11.49 12.68
CA ALA A 235 14.98 10.89 13.72
C ALA A 235 15.83 9.77 13.11
N THR A 236 17.01 9.52 13.66
CA THR A 236 17.84 8.37 13.25
C THR A 236 18.10 7.45 14.43
N LEU A 237 17.78 6.18 14.23
CA LEU A 237 18.03 5.08 15.15
C LEU A 237 19.24 4.27 14.69
N LYS A 238 19.89 3.62 15.61
CA LYS A 238 20.99 2.68 15.35
C LYS A 238 20.78 1.37 16.09
N THR A 239 21.21 0.31 15.46
CA THR A 239 21.51 -0.97 16.08
C THR A 239 23.02 -1.23 16.03
N GLU A 240 23.44 -2.43 16.35
CA GLU A 240 24.88 -2.82 16.24
C GLU A 240 25.42 -2.65 14.80
N LYS A 241 24.58 -2.94 13.76
CA LYS A 241 25.04 -3.03 12.36
C LYS A 241 24.23 -2.20 11.38
N SER A 242 23.16 -1.59 11.85
CA SER A 242 22.20 -0.92 10.96
C SER A 242 21.94 0.52 11.39
N THR A 243 21.57 1.36 10.41
CA THR A 243 21.04 2.69 10.64
C THR A 243 19.62 2.77 10.10
N TRP A 244 18.74 3.46 10.82
CA TRP A 244 17.33 3.54 10.51
C TRP A 244 16.83 4.98 10.69
N THR A 245 16.53 5.68 9.60
CA THR A 245 15.92 7.00 9.66
C THR A 245 14.40 6.87 9.55
N VAL A 246 13.69 7.45 10.51
CA VAL A 246 12.23 7.60 10.51
C VAL A 246 11.90 9.04 10.17
N ILE A 247 11.08 9.26 9.14
CA ILE A 247 10.64 10.59 8.72
C ILE A 247 9.12 10.66 8.83
N VAL A 248 8.61 11.50 9.72
CA VAL A 248 7.18 11.72 9.93
C VAL A 248 6.76 12.99 9.21
N ARG A 249 5.74 12.89 8.32
CA ARG A 249 5.22 14.02 7.55
C ARG A 249 3.78 14.34 7.89
N PHE A 250 3.53 15.58 8.23
CA PHE A 250 2.20 16.16 8.34
C PHE A 250 1.89 16.99 7.09
N PHE A 251 0.61 17.06 6.75
CA PHE A 251 0.14 17.79 5.58
C PHE A 251 -0.92 18.82 5.93
N ARG A 252 -0.90 19.93 5.19
CA ARG A 252 -1.86 21.02 5.39
C ARG A 252 -3.29 20.62 5.05
N ARG A 253 -3.49 19.83 4.00
CA ARG A 253 -4.80 19.47 3.44
C ARG A 253 -5.10 17.97 3.49
N SER A 254 -4.35 17.19 4.25
CA SER A 254 -4.61 15.77 4.43
C SER A 254 -4.57 15.39 5.90
N ARG A 255 -5.53 14.55 6.30
CA ARG A 255 -5.53 13.93 7.62
C ARG A 255 -4.51 12.78 7.72
N GLY A 256 -4.12 12.21 6.61
CA GLY A 256 -3.09 11.16 6.60
C GLY A 256 -1.74 11.70 7.06
N ILE A 257 -1.04 10.93 7.87
CA ILE A 257 0.31 11.21 8.34
C ILE A 257 1.23 10.19 7.67
N GLU A 258 2.13 10.64 6.80
CA GLU A 258 3.04 9.72 6.13
C GLU A 258 4.27 9.47 6.99
N VAL A 259 4.68 8.22 7.07
CA VAL A 259 5.94 7.82 7.69
C VAL A 259 6.79 7.13 6.64
N GLU A 260 7.98 7.69 6.40
CA GLU A 260 8.99 7.13 5.51
C GLU A 260 10.14 6.56 6.34
N HIS A 261 10.57 5.37 5.96
CA HIS A 261 11.70 4.68 6.56
C HIS A 261 12.83 4.56 5.54
N VAL A 262 14.02 4.99 5.95
CA VAL A 262 15.25 4.80 5.18
C VAL A 262 16.23 4.04 6.02
N VAL A 263 16.60 2.87 5.55
CA VAL A 263 17.27 1.86 6.36
C VAL A 263 18.48 1.31 5.62
N ASP A 264 19.64 1.36 6.25
CA ASP A 264 20.79 0.51 5.90
C ASP A 264 20.76 -0.68 6.85
N TRP A 265 20.20 -1.80 6.36
CA TRP A 265 19.92 -2.98 7.17
C TRP A 265 20.97 -4.06 7.00
N ASN A 266 21.71 -4.38 8.04
CA ASN A 266 22.80 -5.36 8.02
C ASN A 266 22.70 -6.38 9.17
N GLU A 267 21.49 -6.61 9.65
CA GLU A 267 21.18 -7.52 10.73
C GLU A 267 21.00 -8.96 10.24
N LYS A 268 21.15 -9.92 11.15
CA LYS A 268 20.84 -11.34 10.93
C LYS A 268 19.90 -11.84 12.01
N HIS A 269 18.93 -12.69 11.64
CA HIS A 269 17.92 -13.22 12.53
C HIS A 269 17.21 -12.12 13.34
N LYS A 270 16.78 -11.09 12.63
CA LYS A 270 16.00 -9.98 13.20
C LYS A 270 14.71 -9.76 12.43
N LEU A 271 13.68 -9.41 13.16
CA LEU A 271 12.40 -8.95 12.66
C LEU A 271 12.17 -7.52 13.15
N ALA A 272 11.98 -6.58 12.23
CA ALA A 272 11.65 -5.20 12.54
C ALA A 272 10.17 -4.94 12.27
N LYS A 273 9.49 -4.28 13.21
CA LYS A 273 8.07 -3.95 13.13
C LYS A 273 7.83 -2.48 13.51
N ALA A 274 6.76 -1.90 12.97
CA ALA A 274 6.18 -0.67 13.48
C ALA A 274 4.95 -1.03 14.31
N GLU A 275 4.88 -0.55 15.53
CA GLU A 275 3.80 -0.83 16.46
C GLU A 275 2.95 0.42 16.70
N PHE A 276 1.62 0.20 16.72
CA PHE A 276 0.61 1.23 16.91
C PHE A 276 -0.38 0.77 17.96
N GLN A 277 -0.15 1.18 19.21
CA GLN A 277 -1.09 0.92 20.29
C GLN A 277 -2.16 2.02 20.29
N CYS A 278 -3.30 1.69 19.67
CA CYS A 278 -4.36 2.63 19.37
C CYS A 278 -5.34 2.77 20.56
N ASN A 279 -5.83 3.97 20.79
CA ASN A 279 -6.95 4.18 21.72
C ASN A 279 -8.29 3.83 21.05
N VAL A 280 -8.41 2.55 20.65
CA VAL A 280 -9.55 1.96 19.95
C VAL A 280 -9.86 0.60 20.56
N LEU A 281 -11.12 0.31 20.82
CA LEU A 281 -11.59 -0.99 21.32
C LEU A 281 -12.36 -1.73 20.23
N ALA A 282 -11.66 -2.54 19.45
CA ALA A 282 -12.23 -3.32 18.37
C ALA A 282 -12.02 -4.83 18.61
N ARG A 283 -13.04 -5.62 18.32
CA ARG A 283 -12.97 -7.10 18.39
C ARG A 283 -12.41 -7.72 17.13
N LYS A 284 -12.45 -6.98 16.04
CA LYS A 284 -11.97 -7.35 14.70
C LYS A 284 -11.15 -6.21 14.13
N ALA A 285 -10.08 -6.57 13.48
CA ALA A 285 -9.38 -5.71 12.54
C ALA A 285 -9.81 -6.06 11.12
N LEU A 286 -9.80 -5.11 10.21
CA LEU A 286 -9.98 -5.35 8.78
C LEU A 286 -8.62 -5.35 8.08
N CYS A 287 -8.43 -6.29 7.18
CA CYS A 287 -7.24 -6.38 6.34
C CYS A 287 -7.64 -6.41 4.87
N ASP A 288 -7.05 -5.56 4.07
CA ASP A 288 -7.21 -5.58 2.62
C ASP A 288 -6.83 -6.94 2.04
N ALA A 289 -7.59 -7.37 1.06
CA ALA A 289 -7.40 -8.58 0.27
C ALA A 289 -7.54 -8.24 -1.23
N SER A 290 -7.31 -9.22 -2.12
CA SER A 290 -7.27 -8.97 -3.57
C SER A 290 -8.56 -8.38 -4.14
N ALA A 291 -9.72 -8.75 -3.59
CA ALA A 291 -11.04 -8.30 -4.07
C ALA A 291 -11.95 -7.93 -2.91
N GLY A 292 -11.45 -7.14 -1.96
CA GLY A 292 -12.19 -6.70 -0.80
C GLY A 292 -11.33 -6.73 0.46
N PHE A 293 -11.91 -7.09 1.59
CA PHE A 293 -11.19 -7.20 2.86
C PHE A 293 -11.60 -8.45 3.64
N ILE A 294 -10.78 -8.81 4.61
CA ILE A 294 -11.03 -9.93 5.53
C ILE A 294 -10.95 -9.44 6.98
N GLU A 295 -11.83 -9.96 7.82
CA GLU A 295 -11.79 -9.72 9.27
C GLU A 295 -10.74 -10.59 9.95
N ARG A 296 -9.99 -10.01 10.89
CA ARG A 296 -9.02 -10.67 11.76
C ARG A 296 -9.38 -10.45 13.22
N ASP A 297 -9.30 -11.50 14.03
CA ASP A 297 -9.52 -11.38 15.47
C ASP A 297 -8.43 -10.54 16.13
N THR A 298 -8.83 -9.66 17.05
CA THR A 298 -7.90 -8.86 17.88
C THR A 298 -7.63 -9.48 19.24
N HIS A 299 -8.37 -10.54 19.60
CA HIS A 299 -8.22 -11.26 20.86
C HIS A 299 -7.66 -12.68 20.64
N LYS A 300 -7.08 -13.26 21.67
CA LYS A 300 -6.35 -14.54 21.65
C LYS A 300 -6.91 -15.53 22.67
N ASN A 301 -8.22 -15.75 22.66
CA ASN A 301 -8.89 -16.60 23.64
C ASN A 301 -8.72 -18.10 23.38
N THR A 302 -8.43 -18.48 22.15
CA THR A 302 -8.23 -19.88 21.73
C THR A 302 -6.82 -20.07 21.19
N SER A 303 -6.33 -21.32 21.17
CA SER A 303 -5.03 -21.66 20.55
C SER A 303 -4.98 -21.30 19.06
N TRP A 304 -6.10 -21.37 18.34
CA TRP A 304 -6.20 -20.96 16.96
C TRP A 304 -6.00 -19.45 16.75
N GLN A 305 -6.56 -18.65 17.65
CA GLN A 305 -6.35 -17.19 17.63
C GLN A 305 -4.93 -16.83 18.06
N GLN A 306 -4.36 -17.54 19.03
CA GLN A 306 -2.96 -17.37 19.44
C GLN A 306 -2.00 -17.71 18.30
N ALA A 307 -2.27 -18.75 17.52
CA ALA A 307 -1.46 -19.15 16.37
C ALA A 307 -1.44 -18.09 15.23
N ARG A 308 -2.48 -17.24 15.14
CA ARG A 308 -2.61 -16.18 14.14
C ARG A 308 -1.99 -14.86 14.57
N PHE A 309 -0.83 -14.89 15.19
CA PHE A 309 -0.11 -13.70 15.67
C PHE A 309 0.53 -12.88 14.56
N GLU A 310 0.67 -13.45 13.37
CA GLU A 310 1.09 -12.79 12.13
C GLU A 310 0.18 -13.26 10.99
N VAL A 311 -0.42 -12.32 10.26
CA VAL A 311 -1.36 -12.59 9.16
C VAL A 311 -1.03 -11.70 7.97
N CYS A 312 -1.57 -12.06 6.80
CA CYS A 312 -1.40 -11.28 5.59
C CYS A 312 -2.45 -10.17 5.49
N GLN A 313 -2.01 -9.02 5.07
CA GLN A 313 -2.79 -7.92 4.53
C GLN A 313 -2.14 -7.44 3.23
N HIS A 314 -2.84 -6.66 2.39
CA HIS A 314 -2.27 -6.14 1.15
C HIS A 314 -1.92 -4.65 1.26
N LYS A 315 -2.82 -3.76 0.89
CA LYS A 315 -2.57 -2.32 0.84
C LYS A 315 -2.85 -1.60 2.14
N TRP A 316 -3.75 -2.16 2.97
CA TRP A 316 -4.15 -1.53 4.22
C TRP A 316 -4.63 -2.52 5.27
N CYS A 317 -4.51 -2.12 6.53
CA CYS A 317 -5.24 -2.70 7.64
C CYS A 317 -5.87 -1.59 8.47
N ASP A 318 -6.94 -1.93 9.19
CA ASP A 318 -7.73 -1.00 9.97
C ASP A 318 -8.15 -1.60 11.30
N LEU A 319 -8.12 -0.78 12.32
CA LEU A 319 -8.67 -1.07 13.63
C LEU A 319 -9.67 0.02 13.99
N SER A 320 -10.96 -0.28 13.95
CA SER A 320 -12.02 0.69 14.20
C SER A 320 -13.11 0.20 15.14
N GLU A 321 -13.69 1.13 15.87
CA GLU A 321 -14.90 1.02 16.66
C GLU A 321 -15.98 1.93 16.04
N THR A 322 -17.19 1.97 16.61
CA THR A 322 -18.33 2.72 16.03
C THR A 322 -18.03 4.20 15.79
N GLY A 323 -17.23 4.84 16.64
CA GLY A 323 -16.94 6.28 16.57
C GLY A 323 -15.77 6.65 15.67
N GLY A 324 -14.92 5.70 15.28
CA GLY A 324 -13.75 5.96 14.45
C GLY A 324 -12.65 4.92 14.61
N GLY A 325 -11.58 5.07 13.85
CA GLY A 325 -10.50 4.10 13.79
C GLY A 325 -9.17 4.68 13.31
N ILE A 326 -8.21 3.78 13.24
CA ILE A 326 -6.88 3.99 12.67
C ILE A 326 -6.67 2.99 11.56
N ALA A 327 -6.52 3.48 10.34
CA ALA A 327 -6.02 2.67 9.25
C ALA A 327 -4.51 2.91 9.03
N VAL A 328 -3.79 1.85 8.67
CA VAL A 328 -2.41 1.90 8.21
C VAL A 328 -2.40 1.43 6.76
N ILE A 329 -2.16 2.38 5.85
CA ILE A 329 -2.05 2.13 4.41
C ILE A 329 -0.57 2.00 4.07
N ASN A 330 -0.17 0.96 3.37
CA ASN A 330 1.23 0.72 3.01
C ASN A 330 1.40 0.36 1.53
N GLU A 331 2.64 0.41 1.06
CA GLU A 331 2.97 0.10 -0.34
C GLU A 331 3.19 -1.40 -0.57
N ASN A 332 3.92 -2.08 0.32
CA ASN A 332 4.40 -3.44 0.09
C ASN A 332 4.69 -4.26 1.37
N LYS A 333 4.10 -3.86 2.50
CA LYS A 333 4.29 -4.56 3.79
C LYS A 333 3.10 -5.46 4.08
N TYR A 334 3.25 -6.76 3.83
CA TYR A 334 2.13 -7.71 3.85
C TYR A 334 1.91 -8.34 5.23
N GLY A 335 2.97 -8.46 6.05
CA GLY A 335 2.86 -9.06 7.39
C GLY A 335 2.30 -8.07 8.42
N VAL A 336 1.31 -8.49 9.18
CA VAL A 336 0.73 -7.70 10.27
C VAL A 336 0.25 -8.60 11.40
N GLY A 337 0.42 -8.18 12.64
CA GLY A 337 -0.15 -8.81 13.82
C GLY A 337 -1.13 -7.90 14.53
N PHE A 338 -2.14 -8.49 15.18
CA PHE A 338 -3.09 -7.77 16.01
C PHE A 338 -3.13 -8.36 17.41
N ASP A 339 -3.23 -7.50 18.42
CA ASP A 339 -3.43 -7.90 19.80
C ASP A 339 -4.22 -6.81 20.55
N GLN A 340 -5.51 -7.06 20.82
CA GLN A 340 -6.44 -6.09 21.39
C GLN A 340 -6.46 -4.78 20.57
N ASN A 341 -5.83 -3.74 21.07
CA ASN A 341 -5.75 -2.41 20.45
C ASN A 341 -4.42 -2.14 19.73
N LEU A 342 -3.61 -3.18 19.54
CA LEU A 342 -2.31 -3.09 18.88
C LEU A 342 -2.42 -3.50 17.41
N ILE A 343 -1.89 -2.66 16.52
CA ILE A 343 -1.49 -3.01 15.14
C ILE A 343 0.03 -3.14 15.15
N SER A 344 0.57 -4.24 14.64
CA SER A 344 2.01 -4.51 14.59
C SER A 344 2.40 -4.87 13.16
N LEU A 345 2.80 -3.87 12.37
CA LEU A 345 3.17 -4.00 10.95
C LEU A 345 4.60 -4.51 10.82
N SER A 346 4.82 -5.60 10.10
CA SER A 346 6.15 -6.12 9.81
C SER A 346 6.82 -5.33 8.69
N LEU A 347 8.04 -4.86 8.93
CA LEU A 347 8.76 -3.95 8.04
C LEU A 347 9.88 -4.65 7.27
N LEU A 348 10.80 -5.32 7.98
CA LEU A 348 11.94 -6.05 7.44
C LEU A 348 12.21 -7.30 8.27
N ARG A 349 12.72 -8.33 7.60
CA ARG A 349 13.08 -9.59 8.26
C ARG A 349 14.32 -10.22 7.63
N SER A 350 15.43 -10.25 8.34
CA SER A 350 16.69 -10.83 7.87
C SER A 350 16.85 -12.27 8.34
N THR A 351 16.66 -13.18 7.41
CA THR A 351 16.95 -14.61 7.58
C THR A 351 18.36 -14.93 7.10
N ILE A 352 18.87 -16.11 7.40
CA ILE A 352 20.16 -16.60 6.89
C ILE A 352 20.04 -17.88 6.05
N ARG A 353 18.85 -18.42 5.93
CA ARG A 353 18.56 -19.63 5.14
C ARG A 353 17.21 -19.50 4.45
N PRO A 354 17.16 -19.89 3.15
CA PRO A 354 18.25 -20.42 2.31
C PRO A 354 19.22 -19.33 1.79
N ASP A 355 18.90 -18.03 1.91
CA ASP A 355 19.76 -16.91 1.52
C ASP A 355 20.36 -16.22 2.74
N VAL A 356 21.71 -16.22 2.85
CA VAL A 356 22.44 -15.61 3.98
C VAL A 356 22.44 -14.09 3.96
N THR A 357 22.01 -13.48 2.85
CA THR A 357 21.95 -12.02 2.64
C THR A 357 20.54 -11.49 2.57
N SER A 358 19.56 -12.31 2.96
CA SER A 358 18.15 -11.95 2.87
C SER A 358 17.85 -10.62 3.57
N ASP A 359 17.22 -9.69 2.84
CA ASP A 359 16.89 -8.32 3.26
C ASP A 359 18.08 -7.45 3.74
N MET A 360 19.32 -7.86 3.53
CA MET A 360 20.47 -7.00 3.80
C MET A 360 20.61 -5.92 2.72
N GLY A 361 20.96 -4.71 3.14
CA GLY A 361 21.22 -3.59 2.25
C GLY A 361 20.33 -2.38 2.51
N HIS A 362 20.18 -1.57 1.49
CA HIS A 362 19.44 -0.31 1.56
C HIS A 362 17.95 -0.53 1.25
N HIS A 363 17.09 -0.05 2.15
CA HIS A 363 15.64 -0.08 1.97
C HIS A 363 15.04 1.31 2.13
N ASN A 364 14.05 1.60 1.29
CA ASN A 364 13.20 2.77 1.43
C ASN A 364 11.74 2.35 1.21
N PHE A 365 10.88 2.67 2.16
CA PHE A 365 9.45 2.36 2.10
C PHE A 365 8.63 3.32 2.96
N CYS A 366 7.36 3.46 2.59
CA CYS A 366 6.44 4.34 3.27
C CYS A 366 5.17 3.61 3.72
N TYR A 367 4.50 4.21 4.70
CA TYR A 367 3.10 3.94 4.99
C TYR A 367 2.41 5.24 5.45
N LEU A 368 1.08 5.23 5.38
CA LEU A 368 0.23 6.33 5.77
C LEU A 368 -0.59 5.92 6.99
N ILE A 369 -0.51 6.67 8.07
CA ILE A 369 -1.37 6.53 9.24
C ILE A 369 -2.59 7.42 9.01
N VAL A 370 -3.78 6.84 9.08
CA VAL A 370 -5.04 7.54 8.77
C VAL A 370 -6.03 7.40 9.93
N PRO A 371 -6.03 8.36 10.87
CA PRO A 371 -7.13 8.49 11.80
C PRO A 371 -8.42 8.90 11.08
N HIS A 372 -9.54 8.24 11.38
CA HIS A 372 -10.80 8.51 10.67
C HIS A 372 -12.03 8.34 11.54
N ALA A 373 -13.15 8.95 11.13
CA ALA A 373 -14.47 8.74 11.70
C ALA A 373 -15.12 7.47 11.14
N GLY A 374 -15.97 6.82 11.91
CA GLY A 374 -16.68 5.61 11.51
C GLY A 374 -15.74 4.40 11.31
N ASN A 375 -16.16 3.45 10.51
CA ASN A 375 -15.34 2.29 10.13
C ASN A 375 -14.59 2.51 8.81
N ALA A 376 -13.71 1.59 8.43
CA ALA A 376 -12.89 1.68 7.22
C ALA A 376 -13.71 1.87 5.93
N VAL A 377 -14.89 1.26 5.82
CA VAL A 377 -15.77 1.39 4.64
C VAL A 377 -16.36 2.81 4.57
N ALA A 378 -16.92 3.30 5.66
CA ALA A 378 -17.46 4.66 5.74
C ALA A 378 -16.40 5.74 5.51
N ALA A 379 -15.16 5.48 5.95
CA ALA A 379 -14.01 6.34 5.73
C ALA A 379 -13.35 6.17 4.35
N GLN A 380 -13.88 5.30 3.50
CA GLN A 380 -13.37 5.00 2.15
C GLN A 380 -11.87 4.64 2.13
N ILE A 381 -11.40 3.89 3.13
CA ILE A 381 -9.98 3.54 3.28
C ILE A 381 -9.46 2.78 2.05
N ASN A 382 -10.28 1.93 1.42
CA ASN A 382 -9.88 1.23 0.21
C ASN A 382 -9.63 2.20 -0.96
N ALA A 383 -10.52 3.16 -1.20
CA ALA A 383 -10.32 4.19 -2.24
C ALA A 383 -9.08 5.04 -1.96
N LEU A 384 -8.87 5.44 -0.71
CA LEU A 384 -7.68 6.18 -0.29
C LEU A 384 -6.40 5.34 -0.51
N SER A 385 -6.44 4.05 -0.20
CA SER A 385 -5.32 3.14 -0.40
C SER A 385 -4.94 2.98 -1.88
N LEU A 386 -5.92 2.96 -2.77
CA LEU A 386 -5.68 2.95 -4.21
C LEU A 386 -5.11 4.28 -4.69
N GLN A 387 -5.60 5.42 -4.20
CA GLN A 387 -5.01 6.73 -4.53
C GLN A 387 -3.55 6.86 -4.05
N TYR A 388 -3.21 6.23 -2.93
CA TYR A 388 -1.85 6.21 -2.38
C TYR A 388 -0.91 5.29 -3.17
N ASN A 389 -1.38 4.11 -3.56
CA ASN A 389 -0.55 3.06 -4.18
C ASN A 389 -0.48 3.14 -5.71
N VAL A 390 -1.57 3.53 -6.38
CA VAL A 390 -1.60 3.63 -7.86
C VAL A 390 -0.93 4.94 -8.28
N PRO A 391 0.15 4.91 -9.08
CA PRO A 391 0.85 6.12 -9.46
C PRO A 391 0.00 7.03 -10.35
N LEU A 392 0.21 8.34 -10.21
CA LEU A 392 -0.27 9.32 -11.17
C LEU A 392 0.70 9.33 -12.35
N ILE A 393 0.23 9.03 -13.54
CA ILE A 393 1.06 8.89 -14.74
C ILE A 393 0.98 10.13 -15.63
N ARG A 394 1.86 10.20 -16.63
CA ARG A 394 1.78 11.18 -17.72
C ARG A 394 1.15 10.55 -18.94
N SER A 395 -0.02 11.05 -19.37
CA SER A 395 -0.70 10.55 -20.58
C SER A 395 -1.63 11.61 -21.13
N ASP A 396 -1.83 11.60 -22.44
CA ASP A 396 -2.80 12.42 -23.16
C ASP A 396 -4.04 11.60 -23.57
N ALA A 397 -4.17 10.38 -23.06
CA ALA A 397 -5.31 9.50 -23.28
C ALA A 397 -6.63 10.17 -22.90
N GLN A 398 -7.70 9.77 -23.58
CA GLN A 398 -9.08 10.19 -23.29
C GLN A 398 -9.93 8.95 -23.02
N CYS A 399 -10.91 9.09 -22.15
CA CYS A 399 -11.81 8.00 -21.80
C CYS A 399 -13.26 8.38 -22.09
N SER A 400 -13.97 7.51 -22.80
CA SER A 400 -15.40 7.62 -23.08
C SER A 400 -16.22 6.51 -22.39
N LEU A 401 -15.60 5.73 -21.50
CA LEU A 401 -16.29 4.67 -20.76
C LEU A 401 -17.31 5.25 -19.77
N PRO A 402 -18.41 4.54 -19.52
CA PRO A 402 -19.36 4.91 -18.49
C PRO A 402 -18.75 4.86 -17.08
N SER A 403 -19.39 5.51 -16.13
CA SER A 403 -19.04 5.34 -14.73
C SER A 403 -19.43 3.95 -14.23
N PHE A 404 -18.56 3.33 -13.48
CA PHE A 404 -18.79 2.03 -12.83
C PHE A 404 -18.93 2.17 -11.31
N GLU A 405 -18.88 3.38 -10.77
CA GLU A 405 -19.04 3.58 -9.32
C GLU A 405 -20.37 2.98 -8.81
N PRO A 406 -20.36 2.27 -7.67
CA PRO A 406 -19.28 2.18 -6.68
C PRO A 406 -18.28 1.03 -6.88
N LEU A 407 -18.34 0.31 -8.00
CA LEU A 407 -17.41 -0.79 -8.30
C LEU A 407 -16.02 -0.26 -8.71
N TYR A 408 -14.98 -1.01 -8.38
CA TYR A 408 -13.59 -0.68 -8.69
C TYR A 408 -13.14 -1.36 -9.98
N LEU A 409 -12.59 -0.58 -10.93
CA LEU A 409 -12.05 -1.10 -12.18
C LEU A 409 -10.68 -1.75 -11.94
N GLN A 410 -10.63 -3.08 -11.99
CA GLN A 410 -9.42 -3.87 -11.77
C GLN A 410 -8.57 -3.99 -13.04
N ALA A 411 -9.22 -4.21 -14.19
CA ALA A 411 -8.56 -4.28 -15.48
C ALA A 411 -9.44 -3.66 -16.57
N LEU A 412 -8.79 -3.06 -17.55
CA LEU A 412 -9.36 -2.63 -18.80
C LEU A 412 -8.42 -3.08 -19.91
N LYS A 413 -8.84 -4.02 -20.75
CA LYS A 413 -7.97 -4.65 -21.74
C LYS A 413 -8.74 -5.04 -22.99
N TYR A 414 -8.06 -5.42 -24.04
CA TYR A 414 -8.68 -6.17 -25.15
C TYR A 414 -8.93 -7.61 -24.73
N SER A 415 -9.99 -8.25 -25.27
CA SER A 415 -10.23 -9.68 -25.10
C SER A 415 -9.08 -10.49 -25.71
N GLU A 416 -8.94 -11.77 -25.28
CA GLU A 416 -7.87 -12.65 -25.79
C GLU A 416 -7.92 -12.84 -27.32
N ASP A 417 -9.11 -12.78 -27.91
CA ASP A 417 -9.33 -12.86 -29.37
C ASP A 417 -9.28 -11.49 -30.08
N GLY A 418 -9.11 -10.39 -29.33
CA GLY A 418 -9.07 -9.04 -29.83
C GLY A 418 -10.40 -8.48 -30.34
N SER A 419 -11.53 -9.19 -30.11
CA SER A 419 -12.83 -8.82 -30.68
C SER A 419 -13.58 -7.74 -29.90
N MET A 420 -13.28 -7.56 -28.62
CA MET A 420 -13.96 -6.62 -27.73
C MET A 420 -13.02 -5.97 -26.71
N ILE A 421 -13.50 -4.93 -26.06
CA ILE A 421 -12.88 -4.33 -24.86
C ILE A 421 -13.50 -4.99 -23.64
N VAL A 422 -12.67 -5.46 -22.72
CA VAL A 422 -13.07 -6.12 -21.47
C VAL A 422 -12.76 -5.23 -20.29
N ALA A 423 -13.75 -4.97 -19.45
CA ALA A 423 -13.56 -4.36 -18.14
C ALA A 423 -13.85 -5.36 -17.02
N ARG A 424 -12.91 -5.51 -16.09
CA ARG A 424 -13.09 -6.33 -14.90
C ARG A 424 -13.31 -5.43 -13.70
N LEU A 425 -14.46 -5.58 -13.07
CA LEU A 425 -14.93 -4.77 -11.96
C LEU A 425 -14.95 -5.62 -10.70
N SER A 426 -14.75 -5.01 -9.54
CA SER A 426 -14.93 -5.68 -8.25
C SER A 426 -15.70 -4.81 -7.26
N GLU A 427 -16.59 -5.44 -6.52
CA GLU A 427 -17.14 -4.86 -5.32
C GLU A 427 -16.16 -5.13 -4.16
N GLN A 428 -15.76 -4.10 -3.40
CA GLN A 428 -14.72 -4.22 -2.38
C GLN A 428 -15.12 -3.67 -1.00
N ASN A 429 -16.37 -3.25 -0.84
CA ASN A 429 -16.88 -2.65 0.40
C ASN A 429 -17.80 -3.60 1.19
N GLY A 430 -18.13 -4.77 0.62
CA GLY A 430 -19.07 -5.72 1.22
C GLY A 430 -20.54 -5.35 0.99
N GLU A 431 -20.84 -4.62 -0.07
CA GLU A 431 -22.16 -4.08 -0.39
C GLU A 431 -22.89 -4.88 -1.48
N ARG A 432 -24.19 -4.66 -1.60
CA ARG A 432 -25.03 -5.15 -2.69
C ARG A 432 -25.68 -3.98 -3.39
N GLY A 433 -25.85 -4.11 -4.71
CA GLY A 433 -26.51 -3.05 -5.45
C GLY A 433 -26.62 -3.37 -6.93
N ARG A 434 -26.94 -2.32 -7.67
CA ARG A 434 -27.02 -2.35 -9.13
C ARG A 434 -26.60 -1.02 -9.73
N ILE A 435 -25.99 -1.10 -10.91
CA ILE A 435 -25.63 0.05 -11.73
C ILE A 435 -26.44 -0.03 -13.01
N LYS A 436 -27.15 1.05 -13.37
CA LYS A 436 -27.81 1.20 -14.66
C LYS A 436 -26.88 1.93 -15.60
N LEU A 437 -26.54 1.30 -16.72
CA LEU A 437 -25.74 1.89 -17.77
C LEU A 437 -26.61 2.55 -18.85
N GLU A 438 -26.08 3.52 -19.57
CA GLU A 438 -26.77 4.18 -20.67
C GLU A 438 -26.86 3.29 -21.92
N GLN A 439 -25.95 2.33 -22.05
CA GLN A 439 -25.87 1.37 -23.15
C GLN A 439 -25.78 -0.07 -22.64
N LYS A 440 -26.19 -1.02 -23.48
CA LYS A 440 -26.02 -2.43 -23.19
C LYS A 440 -24.56 -2.82 -23.23
N VAL A 441 -24.19 -3.72 -22.32
CA VAL A 441 -22.91 -4.40 -22.24
C VAL A 441 -23.11 -5.91 -22.25
N ARG A 442 -22.09 -6.66 -22.58
CA ARG A 442 -22.08 -8.12 -22.46
C ARG A 442 -21.57 -8.50 -21.07
N LEU A 443 -22.34 -9.24 -20.28
CA LEU A 443 -21.81 -9.92 -19.10
C LEU A 443 -21.01 -11.13 -19.57
N LEU A 444 -19.79 -11.26 -19.07
CA LEU A 444 -18.85 -12.29 -19.47
C LEU A 444 -18.52 -13.20 -18.28
N ASN A 445 -18.18 -14.45 -18.56
CA ASN A 445 -17.51 -15.31 -17.59
C ASN A 445 -15.99 -14.99 -17.54
N MET A 446 -15.24 -15.73 -16.72
CA MET A 446 -13.78 -15.51 -16.57
C MET A 446 -12.99 -15.89 -17.84
N LEU A 447 -13.58 -16.65 -18.77
CA LEU A 447 -12.99 -16.98 -20.08
C LEU A 447 -13.42 -16.01 -21.20
N GLU A 448 -14.06 -14.90 -20.81
CA GLU A 448 -14.52 -13.82 -21.72
C GLU A 448 -15.66 -14.26 -22.67
N GLU A 449 -16.36 -15.36 -22.34
CA GLU A 449 -17.51 -15.82 -23.09
C GLU A 449 -18.77 -15.06 -22.64
N THR A 450 -19.55 -14.56 -23.62
CA THR A 450 -20.79 -13.82 -23.36
C THR A 450 -21.85 -14.72 -22.73
N GLN A 451 -22.33 -14.32 -21.56
CA GLN A 451 -23.43 -14.99 -20.86
C GLN A 451 -24.77 -14.32 -21.12
N GLN A 452 -24.77 -12.98 -21.17
CA GLN A 452 -25.97 -12.18 -21.29
C GLN A 452 -25.63 -10.77 -21.81
N GLU A 453 -26.60 -10.15 -22.51
CA GLU A 453 -26.57 -8.70 -22.80
C GLU A 453 -27.51 -7.98 -21.84
N THR A 454 -27.03 -6.91 -21.20
CA THR A 454 -27.76 -6.14 -20.22
C THR A 454 -27.29 -4.70 -20.17
N ASP A 455 -28.17 -3.80 -19.71
CA ASP A 455 -27.82 -2.43 -19.34
C ASP A 455 -27.84 -2.23 -17.81
N VAL A 456 -27.99 -3.33 -17.04
CA VAL A 456 -27.96 -3.34 -15.58
C VAL A 456 -26.90 -4.32 -15.10
N ILE A 457 -25.96 -3.82 -14.31
CA ILE A 457 -24.98 -4.65 -13.61
C ILE A 457 -25.48 -4.79 -12.17
N GLU A 458 -25.87 -6.00 -11.78
CA GLU A 458 -26.13 -6.34 -10.37
C GLU A 458 -24.84 -6.85 -9.74
N TYR A 459 -24.62 -6.54 -8.45
CA TYR A 459 -23.45 -6.99 -7.72
C TYR A 459 -23.76 -7.38 -6.27
N SER A 460 -22.98 -8.32 -5.77
CA SER A 460 -22.99 -8.84 -4.40
C SER A 460 -21.68 -8.52 -3.69
N PRO A 461 -21.61 -8.66 -2.34
CA PRO A 461 -20.39 -8.44 -1.59
C PRO A 461 -19.21 -9.22 -2.15
N PHE A 462 -18.11 -8.49 -2.41
CA PHE A 462 -16.83 -9.01 -2.88
C PHE A 462 -16.89 -9.74 -4.23
N GLU A 463 -17.90 -9.44 -5.04
CA GLU A 463 -18.06 -10.04 -6.36
C GLU A 463 -17.11 -9.41 -7.40
N ILE A 464 -16.57 -10.25 -8.26
CA ILE A 464 -15.80 -9.84 -9.44
C ILE A 464 -16.69 -10.03 -10.66
N ILE A 465 -16.91 -8.97 -11.41
CA ILE A 465 -17.78 -8.93 -12.58
C ILE A 465 -16.94 -8.60 -13.81
N THR A 466 -17.13 -9.37 -14.87
CA THR A 466 -16.48 -9.10 -16.15
C THR A 466 -17.52 -8.66 -17.17
N ILE A 467 -17.28 -7.53 -17.83
CA ILE A 467 -18.14 -6.99 -18.89
C ILE A 467 -17.35 -6.71 -20.16
N GLY A 468 -18.03 -6.88 -21.29
CA GLY A 468 -17.47 -6.61 -22.61
C GLY A 468 -18.21 -5.48 -23.31
N PHE A 469 -17.44 -4.67 -24.04
CA PHE A 469 -17.91 -3.60 -24.92
C PHE A 469 -17.53 -3.91 -26.38
N GLU A 470 -18.26 -3.36 -27.32
CA GLU A 470 -17.81 -3.34 -28.72
C GLU A 470 -16.54 -2.48 -28.87
N LYS A 471 -15.65 -2.93 -29.78
CA LYS A 471 -14.37 -2.30 -30.04
C LYS A 471 -14.53 -1.00 -30.83
#